data_fde25fffb69a4e3eeea50a5c0fcf40bd
#
_entry.id   fde25fffb69a4e3eeea50a5c0fcf40bd
#
_cell.length_a   1.000
_cell.length_b   1.000
_cell.length_c   1.000
_cell.angle_alpha   90.00
_cell.angle_beta   90.00
_cell.angle_gamma   90.00
#
_symmetry.space_group_name_H-M   'P 1'
#
loop_
_entity.id
_entity.type
_entity.pdbx_description
1 polymer ?
#
loop_
_entity_poly.entity_id
_entity_poly.type
_entity_poly.pdbx_seq_one_letter_code
_entity_poly.pdbx_strand_id
1 'polypeptide(L)'
;MSYADDIRSVSALDLPWTALGGCNILITGATGLIGSCMVDVLMNNPKRDYCVYAAGRNEVNARERFRDYLCDGRFHFLKYDVREALDSDVDFHYVIHAASNASPNFFSTKPVEVMLSNIEGVKNLLDYGIGHNMRRFMYVSSGEVYGEGDGRDFTEEYSGYVDITKPRSCYPSSKRAAETLCVSYAAEYGADVVIVRPSHTYGPHFTSSDNRVYAQFIRNALKGEDIVMKSSGSQYRSWCYVVDCVSAMFYVLLKGETMQAYNIADHHSNITIMELARMISRISGTKVVCEVPSDGEKAGYNTVTKSVFDTHKTEQLGWSISGTMEEKLQKTICVRQSMP
;
A
#
# COMPACT_ATOMS: atom_id res chain seq x y z
N MET A 1 -16.90 -4.62 -15.59
CA MET A 1 -16.16 -5.50 -14.65
C MET A 1 -16.22 -4.89 -13.26
N SER A 2 -16.55 -5.66 -12.23
CA SER A 2 -16.60 -5.22 -10.82
C SER A 2 -15.25 -5.35 -10.12
N TYR A 3 -15.11 -4.81 -8.90
CA TYR A 3 -13.93 -5.06 -8.05
C TYR A 3 -13.69 -6.57 -7.83
N ALA A 4 -14.77 -7.34 -7.65
CA ALA A 4 -14.66 -8.79 -7.49
C ALA A 4 -14.14 -9.48 -8.76
N ASP A 5 -14.46 -8.96 -9.96
CA ASP A 5 -13.89 -9.47 -11.22
C ASP A 5 -12.39 -9.19 -11.29
N ASP A 6 -11.94 -7.99 -10.86
CA ASP A 6 -10.53 -7.64 -10.83
C ASP A 6 -9.77 -8.55 -9.85
N ILE A 7 -10.32 -8.81 -8.66
CA ILE A 7 -9.74 -9.75 -7.69
C ILE A 7 -9.60 -11.14 -8.30
N ARG A 8 -10.64 -11.65 -8.95
CA ARG A 8 -10.59 -12.96 -9.63
C ARG A 8 -9.52 -13.00 -10.73
N SER A 9 -9.40 -11.92 -11.50
CA SER A 9 -8.39 -11.82 -12.56
C SER A 9 -6.97 -11.95 -11.99
N VAL A 10 -6.66 -11.26 -10.88
CA VAL A 10 -5.36 -11.35 -10.21
C VAL A 10 -5.15 -12.74 -9.62
N SER A 11 -6.16 -13.32 -8.99
CA SER A 11 -6.10 -14.68 -8.42
C SER A 11 -5.85 -15.76 -9.48
N ALA A 12 -6.20 -15.49 -10.73
CA ALA A 12 -6.04 -16.41 -11.87
C ALA A 12 -4.75 -16.17 -12.68
N LEU A 13 -3.91 -15.21 -12.30
CA LEU A 13 -2.64 -14.95 -12.98
C LEU A 13 -1.75 -16.19 -13.01
N ASP A 14 -0.99 -16.34 -14.09
CA ASP A 14 0.01 -17.41 -14.23
C ASP A 14 1.26 -17.08 -13.40
N LEU A 15 1.11 -17.23 -12.10
CA LEU A 15 2.15 -17.11 -11.10
C LEU A 15 2.39 -18.47 -10.43
N PRO A 16 3.57 -18.70 -9.86
CA PRO A 16 3.88 -19.95 -9.16
C PRO A 16 3.18 -20.05 -7.79
N TRP A 17 1.83 -19.99 -7.80
CA TRP A 17 1.00 -20.07 -6.60
C TRP A 17 1.22 -21.33 -5.77
N THR A 18 1.72 -22.39 -6.41
CA THR A 18 2.08 -23.66 -5.74
C THR A 18 3.19 -23.49 -4.71
N ALA A 19 4.02 -22.43 -4.81
CA ALA A 19 5.01 -22.11 -3.78
C ALA A 19 4.38 -21.76 -2.42
N LEU A 20 3.12 -21.32 -2.41
CA LEU A 20 2.36 -21.03 -1.19
C LEU A 20 1.66 -22.28 -0.61
N GLY A 21 1.66 -23.41 -1.33
CA GLY A 21 0.96 -24.63 -0.88
C GLY A 21 1.41 -25.12 0.49
N GLY A 22 0.46 -25.45 1.37
CA GLY A 22 0.70 -25.85 2.76
C GLY A 22 1.25 -24.76 3.68
N CYS A 23 1.30 -23.49 3.23
CA CYS A 23 1.90 -22.40 3.99
C CYS A 23 0.89 -21.63 4.83
N ASN A 24 1.38 -20.97 5.88
CA ASN A 24 0.68 -19.90 6.59
C ASN A 24 1.23 -18.57 6.12
N ILE A 25 0.35 -17.67 5.72
CA ILE A 25 0.68 -16.34 5.17
C ILE A 25 0.15 -15.29 6.15
N LEU A 26 1.06 -14.54 6.77
CA LEU A 26 0.72 -13.43 7.66
C LEU A 26 0.69 -12.12 6.87
N ILE A 27 -0.40 -11.37 6.98
CA ILE A 27 -0.53 -10.02 6.40
C ILE A 27 -0.81 -9.06 7.55
N THR A 28 0.16 -8.21 7.89
CA THR A 28 -0.07 -7.12 8.87
C THR A 28 -0.63 -5.89 8.16
N GLY A 29 -1.41 -5.08 8.88
CA GLY A 29 -2.15 -3.98 8.26
C GLY A 29 -3.25 -4.48 7.32
N ALA A 30 -3.76 -5.68 7.58
CA ALA A 30 -4.71 -6.38 6.72
C ALA A 30 -6.02 -5.62 6.47
N THR A 31 -6.46 -4.77 7.39
CA THR A 31 -7.68 -3.95 7.22
C THR A 31 -7.47 -2.65 6.43
N GLY A 32 -6.21 -2.34 6.06
CA GLY A 32 -5.88 -1.20 5.20
C GLY A 32 -6.18 -1.47 3.73
N LEU A 33 -6.05 -0.43 2.89
CA LEU A 33 -6.37 -0.49 1.45
C LEU A 33 -5.62 -1.63 0.73
N ILE A 34 -4.30 -1.70 0.87
CA ILE A 34 -3.45 -2.70 0.21
C ILE A 34 -3.63 -4.06 0.88
N GLY A 35 -3.51 -4.12 2.21
CA GLY A 35 -3.60 -5.38 2.95
C GLY A 35 -4.91 -6.11 2.74
N SER A 36 -6.05 -5.39 2.74
CA SER A 36 -7.35 -6.03 2.51
C SER A 36 -7.53 -6.54 1.08
N CYS A 37 -6.98 -5.84 0.10
CA CYS A 37 -6.96 -6.31 -1.28
C CYS A 37 -6.09 -7.57 -1.44
N MET A 38 -4.95 -7.66 -0.74
CA MET A 38 -4.12 -8.88 -0.73
C MET A 38 -4.87 -10.08 -0.12
N VAL A 39 -5.58 -9.86 1.00
CA VAL A 39 -6.45 -10.89 1.59
C VAL A 39 -7.50 -11.33 0.57
N ASP A 40 -8.19 -10.40 -0.10
CA ASP A 40 -9.20 -10.73 -1.09
C ASP A 40 -8.64 -11.60 -2.23
N VAL A 41 -7.46 -11.25 -2.77
CA VAL A 41 -6.82 -12.04 -3.85
C VAL A 41 -6.47 -13.45 -3.36
N LEU A 42 -5.84 -13.58 -2.20
CA LEU A 42 -5.46 -14.88 -1.65
C LEU A 42 -6.68 -15.75 -1.35
N MET A 43 -7.72 -15.17 -0.75
CA MET A 43 -8.94 -15.91 -0.41
C MET A 43 -9.77 -16.33 -1.64
N ASN A 44 -9.64 -15.61 -2.76
CA ASN A 44 -10.35 -15.94 -4.02
C ASN A 44 -9.47 -16.76 -5.00
N ASN A 45 -8.26 -17.16 -4.63
CA ASN A 45 -7.42 -17.98 -5.50
C ASN A 45 -8.01 -19.40 -5.63
N PRO A 46 -8.36 -19.87 -6.84
CA PRO A 46 -8.97 -21.19 -7.04
C PRO A 46 -8.02 -22.36 -6.71
N LYS A 47 -6.71 -22.11 -6.70
CA LYS A 47 -5.67 -23.09 -6.36
C LYS A 47 -5.24 -23.00 -4.89
N ARG A 48 -6.02 -22.33 -4.04
CA ARG A 48 -5.68 -22.07 -2.64
C ARG A 48 -5.52 -23.37 -1.85
N ASP A 49 -4.29 -23.60 -1.40
CA ASP A 49 -3.91 -24.65 -0.45
C ASP A 49 -2.98 -24.07 0.63
N TYR A 50 -3.41 -23.00 1.26
CA TYR A 50 -2.68 -22.27 2.31
C TYR A 50 -3.67 -21.57 3.25
N CYS A 51 -3.19 -21.19 4.43
CA CYS A 51 -3.95 -20.40 5.38
C CYS A 51 -3.55 -18.91 5.30
N VAL A 52 -4.51 -18.02 5.44
CA VAL A 52 -4.32 -16.56 5.46
C VAL A 52 -4.59 -16.04 6.86
N TYR A 53 -3.58 -15.40 7.45
CA TYR A 53 -3.66 -14.75 8.75
C TYR A 53 -3.68 -13.25 8.56
N ALA A 54 -4.83 -12.64 8.68
CA ALA A 54 -5.04 -11.20 8.58
C ALA A 54 -4.80 -10.55 9.95
N ALA A 55 -3.71 -9.78 10.08
CA ALA A 55 -3.34 -9.18 11.35
C ALA A 55 -3.65 -7.68 11.41
N GLY A 56 -4.17 -7.22 12.54
CA GLY A 56 -4.49 -5.82 12.78
C GLY A 56 -4.97 -5.53 14.19
N ARG A 57 -5.01 -4.26 14.57
CA ARG A 57 -5.36 -3.84 15.95
C ARG A 57 -6.86 -3.83 16.24
N ASN A 58 -7.69 -3.61 15.24
CA ASN A 58 -9.13 -3.44 15.40
C ASN A 58 -9.89 -4.66 14.87
N GLU A 59 -10.31 -5.52 15.80
CA GLU A 59 -11.03 -6.75 15.49
C GLU A 59 -12.45 -6.46 14.93
N VAL A 60 -13.12 -5.41 15.41
CA VAL A 60 -14.47 -5.06 14.92
C VAL A 60 -14.43 -4.72 13.44
N ASN A 61 -13.50 -3.82 13.05
CA ASN A 61 -13.32 -3.46 11.65
C ASN A 61 -12.89 -4.65 10.79
N ALA A 62 -12.09 -5.56 11.36
CA ALA A 62 -11.66 -6.76 10.64
C ALA A 62 -12.81 -7.73 10.41
N ARG A 63 -13.67 -7.97 11.41
CA ARG A 63 -14.86 -8.83 11.29
C ARG A 63 -15.85 -8.27 10.26
N GLU A 64 -16.03 -6.95 10.19
CA GLU A 64 -16.85 -6.31 9.20
C GLU A 64 -16.24 -6.46 7.79
N ARG A 65 -14.95 -6.15 7.64
CA ARG A 65 -14.24 -6.17 6.34
C ARG A 65 -14.14 -7.58 5.75
N PHE A 66 -13.96 -8.59 6.59
CA PHE A 66 -13.71 -9.96 6.18
C PHE A 66 -14.86 -10.92 6.50
N ARG A 67 -16.08 -10.37 6.70
CA ARG A 67 -17.26 -11.16 7.09
C ARG A 67 -17.48 -12.40 6.21
N ASP A 68 -17.20 -12.28 4.91
CA ASP A 68 -17.42 -13.36 3.94
C ASP A 68 -16.38 -14.50 4.08
N TYR A 69 -15.29 -14.28 4.83
CA TYR A 69 -14.22 -15.26 5.05
C TYR A 69 -14.22 -15.87 6.46
N LEU A 70 -14.99 -15.31 7.39
CA LEU A 70 -14.94 -15.72 8.81
C LEU A 70 -15.30 -17.18 9.06
N CYS A 71 -16.11 -17.79 8.18
CA CYS A 71 -16.48 -19.20 8.27
C CYS A 71 -15.55 -20.13 7.46
N ASP A 72 -14.55 -19.59 6.78
CA ASP A 72 -13.56 -20.38 6.03
C ASP A 72 -12.44 -20.83 6.99
N GLY A 73 -12.25 -22.12 7.15
CA GLY A 73 -11.23 -22.68 8.06
C GLY A 73 -9.78 -22.37 7.69
N ARG A 74 -9.55 -21.73 6.53
CA ARG A 74 -8.23 -21.27 6.08
C ARG A 74 -8.05 -19.75 6.21
N PHE A 75 -9.01 -19.04 6.80
CA PHE A 75 -8.91 -17.63 7.14
C PHE A 75 -8.89 -17.45 8.65
N HIS A 76 -7.91 -16.68 9.14
CA HIS A 76 -7.76 -16.38 10.56
C HIS A 76 -7.53 -14.88 10.75
N PHE A 77 -8.20 -14.27 11.72
CA PHE A 77 -7.85 -12.92 12.15
C PHE A 77 -6.99 -12.99 13.41
N LEU A 78 -5.85 -12.27 13.36
CA LEU A 78 -4.93 -12.13 14.47
C LEU A 78 -4.98 -10.69 14.99
N LYS A 79 -5.41 -10.48 16.24
CA LYS A 79 -5.31 -9.18 16.89
C LYS A 79 -3.86 -8.92 17.27
N TYR A 80 -3.21 -7.99 16.58
CA TYR A 80 -1.78 -7.75 16.75
C TYR A 80 -1.43 -6.27 16.52
N ASP A 81 -0.61 -5.71 17.42
CA ASP A 81 0.08 -4.43 17.23
C ASP A 81 1.54 -4.71 16.88
N VAL A 82 1.99 -4.26 15.72
CA VAL A 82 3.34 -4.53 15.20
C VAL A 82 4.46 -3.95 16.07
N ARG A 83 4.16 -3.04 17.00
CA ARG A 83 5.13 -2.53 17.98
C ARG A 83 5.44 -3.52 19.10
N GLU A 84 4.65 -4.55 19.22
CA GLU A 84 4.85 -5.61 20.22
C GLU A 84 5.55 -6.81 19.58
N ALA A 85 6.23 -7.61 20.37
CA ALA A 85 6.75 -8.90 19.91
C ALA A 85 5.59 -9.77 19.44
N LEU A 86 5.77 -10.48 18.33
CA LEU A 86 4.78 -11.44 17.88
C LEU A 86 4.90 -12.72 18.70
N ASP A 87 3.86 -13.00 19.50
CA ASP A 87 3.73 -14.22 20.30
C ASP A 87 2.72 -15.14 19.61
N SER A 88 3.20 -16.21 18.98
CA SER A 88 2.38 -17.17 18.25
C SER A 88 3.12 -18.49 18.07
N ASP A 89 2.42 -19.61 18.26
CA ASP A 89 2.94 -20.95 17.96
C ASP A 89 2.82 -21.34 16.47
N VAL A 90 2.26 -20.43 15.62
CA VAL A 90 2.06 -20.68 14.19
C VAL A 90 3.29 -20.28 13.41
N ASP A 91 3.92 -21.20 12.70
CA ASP A 91 4.97 -20.86 11.73
C ASP A 91 4.38 -20.08 10.54
N PHE A 92 4.71 -18.78 10.42
CA PHE A 92 4.35 -17.98 9.28
C PHE A 92 5.43 -18.04 8.20
N HIS A 93 5.15 -18.82 7.16
CA HIS A 93 6.11 -19.07 6.06
C HIS A 93 6.31 -17.84 5.17
N TYR A 94 5.25 -17.06 4.96
CA TYR A 94 5.31 -15.78 4.24
C TYR A 94 4.74 -14.69 5.15
N VAL A 95 5.52 -13.63 5.31
CA VAL A 95 5.11 -12.45 6.08
C VAL A 95 5.06 -11.24 5.17
N ILE A 96 3.90 -10.63 5.05
CA ILE A 96 3.66 -9.42 4.27
C ILE A 96 3.39 -8.28 5.24
N HIS A 97 4.38 -7.42 5.43
CA HIS A 97 4.28 -6.31 6.37
C HIS A 97 3.80 -5.04 5.68
N ALA A 98 2.46 -4.83 5.70
CA ALA A 98 1.79 -3.64 5.14
C ALA A 98 1.24 -2.70 6.24
N ALA A 99 1.50 -2.98 7.52
CA ALA A 99 1.08 -2.12 8.61
C ALA A 99 1.95 -0.85 8.67
N SER A 100 1.34 0.29 8.44
CA SER A 100 1.98 1.61 8.59
C SER A 100 0.93 2.70 8.70
N ASN A 101 1.17 3.69 9.53
CA ASN A 101 0.35 4.91 9.59
C ASN A 101 0.78 5.86 8.46
N ALA A 102 0.28 5.64 7.25
CA ALA A 102 0.62 6.39 6.04
C ALA A 102 -0.25 7.65 5.81
N SER A 103 -0.90 8.16 6.85
CA SER A 103 -1.77 9.34 6.78
C SER A 103 -0.99 10.62 7.14
N PRO A 104 -1.02 11.69 6.30
CA PRO A 104 -0.34 12.95 6.58
C PRO A 104 -0.68 13.57 7.94
N ASN A 105 -1.90 13.36 8.44
CA ASN A 105 -2.30 13.84 9.76
C ASN A 105 -1.45 13.20 10.89
N PHE A 106 -1.12 11.92 10.78
CA PHE A 106 -0.27 11.27 11.78
C PHE A 106 1.17 11.78 11.74
N PHE A 107 1.67 12.18 10.57
CA PHE A 107 3.04 12.71 10.45
C PHE A 107 3.24 14.00 11.22
N SER A 108 2.18 14.81 11.36
CA SER A 108 2.21 16.08 12.12
C SER A 108 1.80 15.91 13.58
N THR A 109 0.89 14.97 13.90
CA THR A 109 0.32 14.85 15.25
C THR A 109 1.01 13.77 16.10
N LYS A 110 1.58 12.74 15.48
CA LYS A 110 2.18 11.58 16.16
C LYS A 110 3.47 11.09 15.46
N PRO A 111 4.45 11.97 15.18
CA PRO A 111 5.64 11.61 14.40
C PRO A 111 6.48 10.50 15.06
N VAL A 112 6.58 10.48 16.39
CA VAL A 112 7.32 9.45 17.13
C VAL A 112 6.66 8.08 16.95
N GLU A 113 5.34 7.99 17.08
CA GLU A 113 4.60 6.74 16.88
C GLU A 113 4.76 6.23 15.44
N VAL A 114 4.76 7.13 14.44
CA VAL A 114 5.00 6.78 13.03
C VAL A 114 6.38 6.16 12.84
N MET A 115 7.42 6.77 13.42
CA MET A 115 8.79 6.24 13.31
C MET A 115 8.92 4.87 13.96
N LEU A 116 8.52 4.76 15.22
CA LEU A 116 8.68 3.53 15.99
C LEU A 116 7.89 2.39 15.37
N SER A 117 6.64 2.60 14.97
CA SER A 117 5.82 1.54 14.36
C SER A 117 6.40 1.01 13.04
N ASN A 118 7.08 1.84 12.24
CA ASN A 118 7.73 1.39 11.02
C ASN A 118 9.01 0.59 11.29
N ILE A 119 9.80 0.97 12.30
CA ILE A 119 11.09 0.32 12.61
C ILE A 119 10.87 -0.93 13.48
N GLU A 120 10.15 -0.78 14.60
CA GLU A 120 9.86 -1.89 15.52
C GLU A 120 9.01 -2.97 14.84
N GLY A 121 8.06 -2.58 14.00
CA GLY A 121 7.24 -3.53 13.26
C GLY A 121 8.05 -4.45 12.36
N VAL A 122 9.03 -3.93 11.64
CA VAL A 122 9.95 -4.73 10.82
C VAL A 122 10.82 -5.62 11.74
N LYS A 123 11.40 -5.04 12.79
CA LYS A 123 12.24 -5.77 13.74
C LYS A 123 11.50 -6.95 14.36
N ASN A 124 10.34 -6.71 14.96
CA ASN A 124 9.58 -7.73 15.68
C ASN A 124 9.14 -8.89 14.77
N LEU A 125 8.75 -8.60 13.53
CA LEU A 125 8.35 -9.62 12.58
C LEU A 125 9.53 -10.40 12.01
N LEU A 126 10.69 -9.78 11.81
CA LEU A 126 11.90 -10.46 11.36
C LEU A 126 12.53 -11.28 12.48
N ASP A 127 12.59 -10.78 13.73
CA ASP A 127 13.02 -11.56 14.89
C ASP A 127 12.18 -12.83 15.06
N TYR A 128 10.85 -12.68 14.93
CA TYR A 128 9.95 -13.84 14.94
C TYR A 128 10.28 -14.81 13.80
N GLY A 129 10.41 -14.30 12.58
CA GLY A 129 10.63 -15.10 11.39
C GLY A 129 11.92 -15.92 11.42
N ILE A 130 13.02 -15.36 12.02
CA ILE A 130 14.28 -16.09 12.20
C ILE A 130 14.13 -17.30 13.15
N GLY A 131 13.33 -17.15 14.18
CA GLY A 131 13.04 -18.22 15.15
C GLY A 131 12.02 -19.25 14.66
N HIS A 132 11.37 -19.00 13.54
CA HIS A 132 10.29 -19.81 12.96
C HIS A 132 10.54 -20.01 11.46
N ASN A 133 9.91 -20.96 10.85
CA ASN A 133 10.18 -21.40 9.47
C ASN A 133 9.75 -20.38 8.39
N MET A 134 10.07 -19.08 8.56
CA MET A 134 9.79 -18.05 7.58
C MET A 134 10.63 -18.26 6.33
N ARG A 135 9.97 -18.37 5.18
CA ARG A 135 10.60 -18.55 3.86
C ARG A 135 10.87 -17.21 3.19
N ARG A 136 9.95 -16.23 3.35
CA ARG A 136 10.12 -14.90 2.75
C ARG A 136 9.36 -13.82 3.53
N PHE A 137 10.01 -12.68 3.67
CA PHE A 137 9.44 -11.44 4.19
C PHE A 137 9.28 -10.41 3.08
N MET A 138 8.08 -9.87 2.90
CA MET A 138 7.83 -8.72 2.02
C MET A 138 7.56 -7.48 2.86
N TYR A 139 8.38 -6.46 2.68
CA TYR A 139 8.15 -5.15 3.27
C TYR A 139 7.44 -4.20 2.31
N VAL A 140 6.28 -3.69 2.72
CA VAL A 140 5.57 -2.64 1.97
C VAL A 140 6.09 -1.29 2.42
N SER A 141 7.02 -0.76 1.64
CA SER A 141 7.63 0.55 1.82
C SER A 141 6.76 1.66 1.21
N SER A 142 7.35 2.68 0.65
CA SER A 142 6.66 3.82 0.05
C SER A 142 7.58 4.57 -0.91
N GLY A 143 7.02 5.21 -1.93
CA GLY A 143 7.77 6.15 -2.75
C GLY A 143 8.30 7.39 -2.02
N GLU A 144 7.87 7.66 -0.80
CA GLU A 144 8.44 8.75 -0.01
C GLU A 144 9.91 8.51 0.40
N VAL A 145 10.42 7.27 0.31
CA VAL A 145 11.85 6.98 0.51
C VAL A 145 12.75 7.75 -0.45
N TYR A 146 12.24 8.14 -1.61
CA TYR A 146 13.01 8.88 -2.60
C TYR A 146 13.35 10.31 -2.17
N GLY A 147 12.53 10.94 -1.32
CA GLY A 147 12.73 12.32 -0.90
C GLY A 147 12.48 13.31 -2.04
N GLU A 148 13.27 14.40 -2.09
CA GLU A 148 13.16 15.42 -3.12
C GLU A 148 13.67 14.91 -4.47
N GLY A 149 12.91 15.19 -5.54
CA GLY A 149 13.26 14.83 -6.90
C GLY A 149 14.08 15.93 -7.59
N ASP A 150 14.93 15.53 -8.53
CA ASP A 150 15.69 16.40 -9.43
C ASP A 150 15.06 16.54 -10.83
N GLY A 151 13.80 16.08 -10.96
CA GLY A 151 13.05 16.10 -12.22
C GLY A 151 13.10 14.80 -13.02
N ARG A 152 14.04 13.89 -12.73
CA ARG A 152 14.07 12.54 -13.31
C ARG A 152 12.97 11.66 -12.70
N ASP A 153 12.65 10.58 -13.38
CA ASP A 153 11.81 9.52 -12.83
C ASP A 153 12.60 8.72 -11.78
N PHE A 154 11.93 8.26 -10.74
CA PHE A 154 12.58 7.53 -9.66
C PHE A 154 12.80 6.07 -10.07
N THR A 155 14.06 5.71 -10.27
CA THR A 155 14.51 4.31 -10.27
C THR A 155 14.73 3.83 -8.82
N GLU A 156 14.90 2.53 -8.61
CA GLU A 156 15.11 1.99 -7.26
C GLU A 156 16.43 2.46 -6.61
N GLU A 157 17.41 2.88 -7.40
CA GLU A 157 18.69 3.43 -6.95
C GLU A 157 18.64 4.92 -6.61
N TYR A 158 17.54 5.61 -6.95
CA TYR A 158 17.43 7.04 -6.69
C TYR A 158 17.38 7.33 -5.19
N SER A 159 18.14 8.34 -4.75
CA SER A 159 18.14 8.83 -3.38
C SER A 159 18.24 10.35 -3.35
N GLY A 160 17.12 11.01 -3.10
CA GLY A 160 17.04 12.46 -2.97
C GLY A 160 17.11 12.92 -1.51
N TYR A 161 17.12 14.22 -1.32
CA TYR A 161 17.23 14.87 -0.02
C TYR A 161 15.95 14.66 0.81
N VAL A 162 16.14 14.41 2.11
CA VAL A 162 15.09 14.45 3.14
C VAL A 162 15.62 15.32 4.29
N ASP A 163 14.93 16.42 4.58
CA ASP A 163 15.27 17.29 5.71
C ASP A 163 14.92 16.60 7.03
N ILE A 164 15.90 15.91 7.60
CA ILE A 164 15.73 15.11 8.82
C ILE A 164 15.45 15.95 10.07
N THR A 165 15.57 17.28 10.01
CA THR A 165 15.29 18.19 11.12
C THR A 165 13.81 18.56 11.24
N LYS A 166 12.98 18.17 10.27
CA LYS A 166 11.55 18.43 10.28
C LYS A 166 10.74 17.22 10.78
N PRO A 167 9.76 17.42 11.69
CA PRO A 167 8.90 16.32 12.16
C PRO A 167 8.21 15.55 11.02
N ARG A 168 7.85 16.23 9.91
CA ARG A 168 7.24 15.61 8.72
C ARG A 168 8.11 14.50 8.12
N SER A 169 9.42 14.57 8.30
CA SER A 169 10.38 13.58 7.80
C SER A 169 10.36 12.26 8.58
N CYS A 170 9.56 12.16 9.64
CA CYS A 170 9.38 10.92 10.40
C CYS A 170 9.01 9.73 9.49
N TYR A 171 8.16 9.95 8.50
CA TYR A 171 7.68 8.89 7.62
C TYR A 171 8.75 8.45 6.59
N PRO A 172 9.29 9.32 5.72
CA PRO A 172 10.33 8.90 4.77
C PRO A 172 11.58 8.37 5.48
N SER A 173 12.01 8.99 6.58
CA SER A 173 13.20 8.53 7.33
C SER A 173 13.00 7.16 7.96
N SER A 174 11.85 6.91 8.58
CA SER A 174 11.57 5.58 9.15
C SER A 174 11.38 4.51 8.10
N LYS A 175 10.80 4.85 6.92
CA LYS A 175 10.70 3.91 5.80
C LYS A 175 12.09 3.54 5.25
N ARG A 176 13.01 4.51 5.10
CA ARG A 176 14.42 4.24 4.74
C ARG A 176 15.11 3.35 5.78
N ALA A 177 14.97 3.68 7.07
CA ALA A 177 15.56 2.89 8.15
C ALA A 177 15.01 1.45 8.14
N ALA A 178 13.71 1.27 7.92
CA ALA A 178 13.08 -0.04 7.86
C ALA A 178 13.53 -0.87 6.64
N GLU A 179 13.72 -0.25 5.47
CA GLU A 179 14.32 -0.93 4.31
C GLU A 179 15.75 -1.37 4.60
N THR A 180 16.57 -0.47 5.19
CA THR A 180 17.94 -0.81 5.60
C THR A 180 17.93 -1.95 6.61
N LEU A 181 17.00 -1.95 7.56
CA LEU A 181 16.85 -3.03 8.54
C LEU A 181 16.53 -4.37 7.85
N CYS A 182 15.61 -4.40 6.88
CA CYS A 182 15.31 -5.59 6.08
C CYS A 182 16.57 -6.17 5.42
N VAL A 183 17.35 -5.32 4.75
CA VAL A 183 18.60 -5.73 4.09
C VAL A 183 19.65 -6.19 5.10
N SER A 184 19.73 -5.55 6.29
CA SER A 184 20.62 -5.96 7.37
C SER A 184 20.28 -7.35 7.91
N TYR A 185 18.99 -7.65 8.10
CA TYR A 185 18.55 -9.00 8.50
C TYR A 185 18.87 -10.06 7.45
N ALA A 186 18.75 -9.71 6.17
CA ALA A 186 19.16 -10.63 5.11
C ALA A 186 20.66 -10.90 5.14
N ALA A 187 21.49 -9.86 5.33
CA ALA A 187 22.94 -10.00 5.36
C ALA A 187 23.46 -10.73 6.61
N GLU A 188 22.84 -10.47 7.77
CA GLU A 188 23.33 -10.99 9.07
C GLU A 188 22.74 -12.39 9.38
N TYR A 189 21.48 -12.61 9.07
CA TYR A 189 20.75 -13.84 9.45
C TYR A 189 20.31 -14.70 8.25
N GLY A 190 20.57 -14.26 7.02
CA GLY A 190 20.17 -15.00 5.82
C GLY A 190 18.67 -14.97 5.53
N ALA A 191 17.94 -14.00 6.08
CA ALA A 191 16.51 -13.84 5.83
C ALA A 191 16.25 -13.52 4.35
N ASP A 192 15.29 -14.20 3.72
CA ASP A 192 14.85 -13.85 2.37
C ASP A 192 13.87 -12.67 2.45
N VAL A 193 14.29 -11.49 2.01
CA VAL A 193 13.49 -10.25 2.09
C VAL A 193 13.33 -9.62 0.73
N VAL A 194 12.12 -9.16 0.42
CA VAL A 194 11.82 -8.33 -0.75
C VAL A 194 11.11 -7.05 -0.29
N ILE A 195 11.37 -5.95 -1.00
CA ILE A 195 10.84 -4.64 -0.67
C ILE A 195 10.01 -4.14 -1.85
N VAL A 196 8.83 -3.62 -1.58
CA VAL A 196 8.00 -2.97 -2.59
C VAL A 196 7.79 -1.49 -2.24
N ARG A 197 7.92 -0.62 -3.23
CA ARG A 197 7.74 0.83 -3.11
C ARG A 197 6.53 1.28 -3.93
N PRO A 198 5.31 1.13 -3.38
CA PRO A 198 4.11 1.58 -4.10
C PRO A 198 4.07 3.10 -4.23
N SER A 199 3.60 3.56 -5.38
CA SER A 199 3.23 4.95 -5.65
C SER A 199 1.92 5.31 -4.95
N HIS A 200 1.30 6.44 -5.33
CA HIS A 200 0.00 6.85 -4.80
C HIS A 200 -1.08 5.84 -5.19
N THR A 201 -1.40 4.93 -4.27
CA THR A 201 -2.36 3.85 -4.50
C THR A 201 -3.76 4.28 -4.09
N TYR A 202 -4.73 4.06 -4.98
CA TYR A 202 -6.16 4.33 -4.77
C TYR A 202 -7.01 3.08 -4.99
N GLY A 203 -8.21 3.06 -4.44
CA GLY A 203 -9.16 1.94 -4.58
C GLY A 203 -10.33 2.05 -3.63
N PRO A 204 -11.32 1.14 -3.69
CA PRO A 204 -12.61 1.33 -3.01
C PRO A 204 -12.56 1.14 -1.49
N HIS A 205 -11.64 0.34 -0.96
CA HIS A 205 -11.61 -0.02 0.46
C HIS A 205 -10.72 0.90 1.32
N PHE A 206 -10.64 2.20 0.98
CA PHE A 206 -9.97 3.15 1.87
C PHE A 206 -10.80 3.38 3.16
N THR A 207 -10.11 3.56 4.28
CA THR A 207 -10.73 3.76 5.58
C THR A 207 -11.39 5.14 5.71
N SER A 208 -12.34 5.30 6.63
CA SER A 208 -12.96 6.61 6.92
C SER A 208 -11.94 7.65 7.38
N SER A 209 -10.86 7.23 8.03
CA SER A 209 -9.75 8.08 8.49
C SER A 209 -8.71 8.39 7.42
N ASP A 210 -8.80 7.81 6.21
CA ASP A 210 -7.87 8.11 5.12
C ASP A 210 -8.10 9.54 4.62
N ASN A 211 -7.15 10.44 4.88
CA ASN A 211 -7.22 11.84 4.50
C ASN A 211 -6.33 12.19 3.29
N ARG A 212 -5.86 11.17 2.56
CA ARG A 212 -5.15 11.40 1.29
C ARG A 212 -6.09 12.03 0.27
N VAL A 213 -5.50 12.79 -0.63
CA VAL A 213 -6.24 13.65 -1.59
C VAL A 213 -7.29 12.88 -2.41
N TYR A 214 -6.97 11.69 -2.91
CA TYR A 214 -7.91 10.89 -3.69
C TYR A 214 -9.12 10.46 -2.87
N ALA A 215 -8.91 10.07 -1.60
CA ALA A 215 -9.98 9.62 -0.72
C ALA A 215 -10.92 10.77 -0.34
N GLN A 216 -10.37 11.97 -0.16
CA GLN A 216 -11.17 13.17 0.05
C GLN A 216 -12.02 13.50 -1.18
N PHE A 217 -11.41 13.51 -2.39
CA PHE A 217 -12.14 13.80 -3.62
C PHE A 217 -13.28 12.79 -3.88
N ILE A 218 -13.01 11.51 -3.66
CA ILE A 218 -14.04 10.47 -3.81
C ILE A 218 -15.15 10.66 -2.76
N ARG A 219 -14.84 10.98 -1.50
CA ARG A 219 -15.88 11.25 -0.49
C ARG A 219 -16.77 12.43 -0.86
N ASN A 220 -16.19 13.52 -1.37
CA ASN A 220 -16.96 14.66 -1.84
C ASN A 220 -17.86 14.25 -3.02
N ALA A 221 -17.30 13.54 -3.99
CA ALA A 221 -18.05 13.02 -5.15
C ALA A 221 -19.24 12.12 -4.74
N LEU A 222 -19.05 11.23 -3.75
CA LEU A 222 -20.09 10.34 -3.24
C LEU A 222 -21.25 11.09 -2.56
N LYS A 223 -20.97 12.25 -1.98
CA LYS A 223 -21.98 13.12 -1.36
C LYS A 223 -22.64 14.10 -2.34
N GLY A 224 -22.18 14.12 -3.60
CA GLY A 224 -22.58 15.14 -4.56
C GLY A 224 -22.05 16.55 -4.27
N GLU A 225 -21.01 16.64 -3.41
CA GLU A 225 -20.33 17.88 -3.06
C GLU A 225 -19.23 18.22 -4.09
N ASP A 226 -18.97 19.50 -4.30
CA ASP A 226 -17.89 19.94 -5.15
C ASP A 226 -16.52 19.52 -4.60
N ILE A 227 -15.59 19.22 -5.49
CA ILE A 227 -14.22 18.83 -5.13
C ILE A 227 -13.41 20.09 -4.81
N VAL A 228 -13.10 20.27 -3.53
CA VAL A 228 -12.35 21.45 -3.07
C VAL A 228 -10.86 21.22 -3.17
N MET A 229 -10.20 22.01 -4.00
CA MET A 229 -8.74 22.07 -4.16
C MET A 229 -8.18 23.20 -3.30
N LYS A 230 -7.29 22.88 -2.37
CA LYS A 230 -6.60 23.86 -1.49
C LYS A 230 -5.17 24.16 -1.96
N SER A 231 -4.86 23.87 -3.21
CA SER A 231 -3.58 24.20 -3.88
C SER A 231 -3.79 24.28 -5.38
N SER A 232 -2.78 24.72 -6.13
CA SER A 232 -2.80 24.69 -7.60
C SER A 232 -3.00 23.30 -8.19
N GLY A 233 -2.73 22.25 -7.43
CA GLY A 233 -2.81 20.87 -7.88
C GLY A 233 -1.77 20.51 -8.94
N SER A 234 -0.69 21.30 -9.07
CA SER A 234 0.35 21.13 -10.11
C SER A 234 1.31 19.97 -9.84
N GLN A 235 1.27 19.37 -8.65
CA GLN A 235 2.15 18.25 -8.36
C GLN A 235 1.81 17.06 -9.27
N TYR A 236 2.82 16.59 -10.00
CA TYR A 236 2.74 15.49 -10.94
C TYR A 236 3.15 14.18 -10.26
N ARG A 237 2.29 13.17 -10.30
CA ARG A 237 2.42 11.95 -9.51
C ARG A 237 2.13 10.70 -10.35
N SER A 238 2.84 9.62 -10.05
CA SER A 238 2.40 8.28 -10.42
C SER A 238 1.27 7.82 -9.51
N TRP A 239 0.24 7.26 -10.11
CA TRP A 239 -0.89 6.63 -9.42
C TRP A 239 -0.92 5.14 -9.73
N CYS A 240 -1.57 4.36 -8.87
CA CYS A 240 -1.79 2.95 -9.10
C CYS A 240 -3.13 2.51 -8.50
N TYR A 241 -3.93 1.79 -9.25
CA TYR A 241 -5.12 1.15 -8.72
C TYR A 241 -4.71 0.02 -7.77
N VAL A 242 -5.42 -0.13 -6.66
CA VAL A 242 -5.01 -1.07 -5.59
C VAL A 242 -4.87 -2.50 -6.08
N VAL A 243 -5.73 -2.95 -7.01
CA VAL A 243 -5.67 -4.32 -7.52
C VAL A 243 -4.44 -4.53 -8.41
N ASP A 244 -4.08 -3.54 -9.25
CA ASP A 244 -2.84 -3.58 -10.03
C ASP A 244 -1.61 -3.54 -9.12
N CYS A 245 -1.65 -2.69 -8.09
CA CYS A 245 -0.59 -2.63 -7.08
C CYS A 245 -0.39 -3.99 -6.39
N VAL A 246 -1.47 -4.63 -5.98
CA VAL A 246 -1.41 -5.95 -5.32
C VAL A 246 -1.00 -7.04 -6.31
N SER A 247 -1.40 -6.97 -7.58
CA SER A 247 -0.91 -7.91 -8.59
C SER A 247 0.60 -7.83 -8.73
N ALA A 248 1.18 -6.61 -8.84
CA ALA A 248 2.63 -6.40 -8.85
C ALA A 248 3.31 -6.97 -7.59
N MET A 249 2.70 -6.75 -6.42
CA MET A 249 3.23 -7.30 -5.17
C MET A 249 3.29 -8.82 -5.19
N PHE A 250 2.34 -9.53 -5.80
CA PHE A 250 2.42 -10.98 -5.94
C PHE A 250 3.51 -11.42 -6.93
N TYR A 251 3.76 -10.65 -8.00
CA TYR A 251 4.93 -10.90 -8.84
C TYR A 251 6.23 -10.77 -8.05
N VAL A 252 6.38 -9.72 -7.24
CA VAL A 252 7.55 -9.53 -6.38
C VAL A 252 7.64 -10.60 -5.29
N LEU A 253 6.52 -10.94 -4.64
CA LEU A 253 6.51 -11.97 -3.60
C LEU A 253 6.99 -13.33 -4.11
N LEU A 254 6.59 -13.70 -5.33
CA LEU A 254 6.79 -15.04 -5.87
C LEU A 254 7.99 -15.16 -6.82
N LYS A 255 8.46 -14.04 -7.39
CA LYS A 255 9.55 -14.03 -8.39
C LYS A 255 10.66 -13.02 -8.08
N GLY A 256 10.46 -12.10 -7.14
CA GLY A 256 11.44 -11.08 -6.80
C GLY A 256 12.71 -11.69 -6.19
N GLU A 257 13.84 -11.04 -6.44
CA GLU A 257 15.14 -11.41 -5.86
C GLU A 257 15.26 -10.86 -4.44
N THR A 258 15.88 -11.62 -3.56
CA THR A 258 16.13 -11.21 -2.18
C THR A 258 16.98 -9.94 -2.10
N MET A 259 16.77 -9.12 -1.06
CA MET A 259 17.43 -7.83 -0.83
C MET A 259 17.16 -6.77 -1.92
N GLN A 260 16.19 -7.00 -2.81
CA GLN A 260 15.85 -6.05 -3.87
C GLN A 260 14.59 -5.25 -3.55
N ALA A 261 14.61 -3.98 -3.93
CA ALA A 261 13.43 -3.12 -3.94
C ALA A 261 12.82 -3.08 -5.35
N TYR A 262 11.50 -2.89 -5.41
CA TYR A 262 10.71 -2.85 -6.63
C TYR A 262 9.70 -1.71 -6.59
N ASN A 263 9.75 -0.84 -7.57
CA ASN A 263 8.78 0.23 -7.77
C ASN A 263 7.46 -0.32 -8.29
N ILE A 264 6.36 0.17 -7.73
CA ILE A 264 5.02 -0.19 -8.19
C ILE A 264 4.22 1.07 -8.50
N ALA A 265 3.90 1.27 -9.77
CA ALA A 265 3.11 2.39 -10.27
C ALA A 265 2.47 2.02 -11.62
N ASP A 266 1.39 2.68 -11.98
CA ASP A 266 0.85 2.62 -13.32
C ASP A 266 1.49 3.72 -14.17
N HIS A 267 2.39 3.35 -15.08
CA HIS A 267 3.09 4.32 -15.94
C HIS A 267 2.17 5.08 -16.90
N HIS A 268 0.95 4.59 -17.15
CA HIS A 268 -0.10 5.29 -17.90
C HIS A 268 -0.92 6.25 -17.04
N SER A 269 -0.74 6.23 -15.71
CA SER A 269 -1.49 7.04 -14.75
C SER A 269 -0.62 8.11 -14.08
N ASN A 270 0.32 8.68 -14.82
CA ASN A 270 1.13 9.82 -14.38
C ASN A 270 0.36 11.11 -14.67
N ILE A 271 -0.27 11.68 -13.66
CA ILE A 271 -1.11 12.88 -13.78
C ILE A 271 -0.91 13.84 -12.60
N THR A 272 -1.30 15.08 -12.79
CA THR A 272 -1.35 16.10 -11.73
C THR A 272 -2.53 15.84 -10.78
N ILE A 273 -2.45 16.39 -9.57
CA ILE A 273 -3.57 16.35 -8.62
C ILE A 273 -4.80 17.08 -9.19
N MET A 274 -4.60 18.15 -9.97
CA MET A 274 -5.69 18.86 -10.66
C MET A 274 -6.38 17.97 -11.70
N GLU A 275 -5.62 17.21 -12.48
CA GLU A 275 -6.17 16.29 -13.48
C GLU A 275 -6.97 15.16 -12.81
N LEU A 276 -6.48 14.64 -11.67
CA LEU A 276 -7.22 13.68 -10.86
C LEU A 276 -8.55 14.27 -10.37
N ALA A 277 -8.53 15.50 -9.82
CA ALA A 277 -9.75 16.17 -9.37
C ALA A 277 -10.76 16.34 -10.49
N ARG A 278 -10.31 16.78 -11.69
CA ARG A 278 -11.17 16.94 -12.87
C ARG A 278 -11.74 15.60 -13.35
N MET A 279 -10.94 14.53 -13.32
CA MET A 279 -11.39 13.19 -13.72
C MET A 279 -12.49 12.69 -12.79
N ILE A 280 -12.31 12.78 -11.46
CA ILE A 280 -13.32 12.39 -10.47
C ILE A 280 -14.58 13.27 -10.61
N SER A 281 -14.40 14.58 -10.80
CA SER A 281 -15.49 15.54 -11.04
C SER A 281 -16.35 15.16 -12.26
N ARG A 282 -15.72 14.80 -13.39
CA ARG A 282 -16.44 14.33 -14.59
C ARG A 282 -17.26 13.06 -14.33
N ILE A 283 -16.65 12.09 -13.63
CA ILE A 283 -17.29 10.81 -13.31
C ILE A 283 -18.52 11.02 -12.41
N SER A 284 -18.43 11.94 -11.45
CA SER A 284 -19.48 12.17 -10.43
C SER A 284 -20.49 13.26 -10.80
N GLY A 285 -20.24 14.04 -11.86
CA GLY A 285 -21.09 15.19 -12.24
C GLY A 285 -20.96 16.40 -11.28
N THR A 286 -19.91 16.46 -10.47
CA THR A 286 -19.61 17.59 -9.56
C THR A 286 -18.68 18.60 -10.23
N LYS A 287 -18.26 19.64 -9.50
CA LYS A 287 -17.31 20.64 -10.00
C LYS A 287 -16.01 20.63 -9.19
N VAL A 288 -14.94 21.17 -9.76
CA VAL A 288 -13.70 21.46 -9.02
C VAL A 288 -13.69 22.92 -8.63
N VAL A 289 -13.55 23.21 -7.35
CA VAL A 289 -13.48 24.56 -6.77
C VAL A 289 -12.11 24.75 -6.13
N CYS A 290 -11.45 25.88 -6.42
CA CYS A 290 -10.15 26.19 -5.82
C CYS A 290 -10.34 27.18 -4.67
N GLU A 291 -9.84 26.80 -3.48
CA GLU A 291 -9.82 27.64 -2.28
C GLU A 291 -8.38 28.02 -1.91
N VAL A 292 -8.22 29.16 -1.27
CA VAL A 292 -6.90 29.57 -0.73
C VAL A 292 -6.64 28.79 0.55
N PRO A 293 -5.54 28.00 0.63
CA PRO A 293 -5.24 27.23 1.81
C PRO A 293 -4.82 28.11 3.00
N SER A 294 -5.17 27.75 4.21
CA SER A 294 -4.62 28.30 5.44
C SER A 294 -3.14 27.97 5.60
N ASP A 295 -2.40 28.74 6.40
CA ASP A 295 -0.98 28.47 6.65
C ASP A 295 -0.74 27.15 7.38
N GLY A 296 -1.66 26.72 8.23
CA GLY A 296 -1.63 25.41 8.87
C GLY A 296 -1.76 24.25 7.88
N GLU A 297 -2.58 24.40 6.85
CA GLU A 297 -2.74 23.40 5.79
C GLU A 297 -1.49 23.32 4.91
N LYS A 298 -0.89 24.48 4.57
CA LYS A 298 0.37 24.52 3.79
C LYS A 298 1.53 23.78 4.48
N ALA A 299 1.61 23.85 5.80
CA ALA A 299 2.66 23.19 6.58
C ALA A 299 2.65 21.65 6.47
N GLY A 300 1.48 21.05 6.16
CA GLY A 300 1.33 19.62 5.94
C GLY A 300 1.58 19.15 4.50
N TYR A 301 1.82 20.05 3.56
CA TYR A 301 1.95 19.69 2.14
C TYR A 301 3.29 19.03 1.84
N ASN A 302 3.25 18.04 0.96
CA ASN A 302 4.46 17.49 0.36
C ASN A 302 5.00 18.50 -0.66
N THR A 303 6.25 18.91 -0.50
CA THR A 303 6.93 19.89 -1.37
C THR A 303 7.42 19.31 -2.69
N VAL A 304 7.45 17.98 -2.82
CA VAL A 304 7.89 17.30 -4.04
C VAL A 304 6.95 17.65 -5.21
N THR A 305 7.49 18.24 -6.26
CA THR A 305 6.72 18.70 -7.44
C THR A 305 6.44 17.59 -8.43
N LYS A 306 7.42 16.69 -8.65
CA LYS A 306 7.31 15.51 -9.52
C LYS A 306 7.70 14.27 -8.74
N SER A 307 6.84 13.24 -8.79
CA SER A 307 7.10 11.91 -8.22
C SER A 307 6.57 10.86 -9.19
N VAL A 308 7.37 10.56 -10.19
CA VAL A 308 7.11 9.55 -11.22
C VAL A 308 8.07 8.41 -11.02
N PHE A 309 7.59 7.18 -11.14
CA PHE A 309 8.35 5.97 -10.87
C PHE A 309 8.66 5.25 -12.17
N ASP A 310 9.91 4.86 -12.32
CA ASP A 310 10.31 3.83 -13.28
C ASP A 310 9.89 2.47 -12.72
N THR A 311 9.15 1.68 -13.48
CA THR A 311 8.61 0.38 -13.11
C THR A 311 9.23 -0.78 -13.88
N HIS A 312 10.26 -0.50 -14.69
CA HIS A 312 10.88 -1.47 -15.58
C HIS A 312 11.33 -2.75 -14.85
N LYS A 313 11.92 -2.60 -13.66
CA LYS A 313 12.36 -3.73 -12.84
C LYS A 313 11.21 -4.66 -12.42
N THR A 314 10.06 -4.11 -12.08
CA THR A 314 8.85 -4.88 -11.74
C THR A 314 8.24 -5.53 -12.99
N GLU A 315 8.24 -4.82 -14.13
CA GLU A 315 7.75 -5.33 -15.41
C GLU A 315 8.60 -6.50 -15.93
N GLN A 316 9.90 -6.51 -15.67
CA GLN A 316 10.78 -7.63 -16.01
C GLN A 316 10.41 -8.94 -15.31
N LEU A 317 9.67 -8.90 -14.19
CA LEU A 317 9.11 -10.10 -13.55
C LEU A 317 7.92 -10.69 -14.33
N GLY A 318 7.46 -10.01 -15.39
CA GLY A 318 6.31 -10.36 -16.23
C GLY A 318 5.02 -9.65 -15.82
N TRP A 319 5.07 -8.65 -14.93
CA TRP A 319 3.93 -7.85 -14.56
C TRP A 319 3.56 -6.84 -15.64
N SER A 320 2.27 -6.62 -15.82
CA SER A 320 1.73 -5.60 -16.72
C SER A 320 0.39 -5.07 -16.22
N ILE A 321 0.03 -3.88 -16.68
CA ILE A 321 -1.22 -3.21 -16.35
C ILE A 321 -2.14 -3.19 -17.56
N SER A 322 -3.44 -3.35 -17.30
CA SER A 322 -4.48 -3.21 -18.32
C SER A 322 -5.57 -2.21 -17.86
N GLY A 323 -6.27 -1.61 -18.85
CA GLY A 323 -7.32 -0.63 -18.63
C GLY A 323 -6.81 0.77 -18.24
N THR A 324 -7.70 1.74 -18.23
CA THR A 324 -7.40 3.14 -17.99
C THR A 324 -7.63 3.55 -16.53
N MET A 325 -6.97 4.60 -16.08
CA MET A 325 -7.21 5.18 -14.75
C MET A 325 -8.66 5.62 -14.57
N GLU A 326 -9.29 6.18 -15.60
CA GLU A 326 -10.68 6.66 -15.55
C GLU A 326 -11.66 5.51 -15.28
N GLU A 327 -11.51 4.37 -15.98
CA GLU A 327 -12.32 3.15 -15.75
C GLU A 327 -12.16 2.63 -14.31
N LYS A 328 -10.92 2.64 -13.78
CA LYS A 328 -10.60 2.17 -12.44
C LYS A 328 -11.12 3.12 -11.35
N LEU A 329 -11.09 4.44 -11.60
CA LEU A 329 -11.71 5.43 -10.71
C LEU A 329 -13.23 5.32 -10.71
N GLN A 330 -13.85 5.18 -11.88
CA GLN A 330 -15.30 4.97 -11.98
C GLN A 330 -15.72 3.71 -11.21
N LYS A 331 -14.99 2.61 -11.38
CA LYS A 331 -15.19 1.37 -10.62
C LYS A 331 -15.04 1.61 -9.10
N THR A 332 -14.01 2.33 -8.68
CA THR A 332 -13.78 2.68 -7.27
C THR A 332 -14.97 3.44 -6.68
N ILE A 333 -15.50 4.42 -7.41
CA ILE A 333 -16.66 5.23 -6.97
C ILE A 333 -17.91 4.35 -6.90
N CYS A 334 -18.21 3.56 -7.94
CA CYS A 334 -19.38 2.67 -7.95
C CYS A 334 -19.37 1.66 -6.80
N VAL A 335 -18.23 1.05 -6.53
CA VAL A 335 -18.10 0.10 -5.40
C VAL A 335 -18.34 0.81 -4.07
N ARG A 336 -17.75 2.01 -3.89
CA ARG A 336 -17.96 2.81 -2.65
C ARG A 336 -19.42 3.23 -2.45
N GLN A 337 -20.15 3.54 -3.52
CA GLN A 337 -21.59 3.87 -3.46
C GLN A 337 -22.44 2.70 -2.97
N SER A 338 -22.04 1.47 -3.24
CA SER A 338 -22.75 0.25 -2.82
C SER A 338 -22.37 -0.24 -1.41
N MET A 339 -21.38 0.39 -0.79
CA MET A 339 -20.99 0.07 0.60
C MET A 339 -21.87 0.81 1.60
N PRO A 340 -22.23 0.18 2.73
CA PRO A 340 -22.99 0.81 3.81
C PRO A 340 -22.26 1.99 4.47
#